data_fc758758e482019c0adef7d46d0b0708
#
_entry.id   fc758758e482019c0adef7d46d0b0708
#
_cell.length_a   1.000
_cell.length_b   1.000
_cell.length_c   1.000
_cell.angle_alpha   90.00
_cell.angle_beta   90.00
_cell.angle_gamma   90.00
#
_symmetry.space_group_name_H-M   'P 1'
#
loop_
_entity.id
_entity.type
_entity.pdbx_description
1 polymer ?
#
loop_
_entity_poly.entity_id
_entity_poly.type
_entity_poly.pdbx_seq_one_letter_code
_entity_poly.pdbx_strand_id
1 'polypeptide(L)'
;MIAWLCVWVFLISLTGCGKQDTKADHMLRVGVVTYTPDDPFINAMTDIIKSNLKAKESNTMKVIVSVRSGDNDQQEQDEIVEEMIDAGCDVLCVNLVDRTAPSNIVRMARQNDIPVIFFNREPVQEDLLQWDKLFYVGCDAAQSGEMQGEIAAEYIKNHPEVDKNG
;
A
#
# COMPACT_ATOMS: atom_id res chain seq x y z
N MET A 1 -2.36 11.43 -84.92
CA MET A 1 -2.05 10.13 -84.28
C MET A 1 -1.63 10.46 -82.85
N ILE A 2 -2.57 10.20 -81.93
CA ILE A 2 -2.39 10.58 -80.50
C ILE A 2 -2.15 9.25 -79.78
N ALA A 3 -0.96 9.11 -79.19
CA ALA A 3 -0.59 7.95 -78.38
C ALA A 3 -1.09 8.12 -76.96
N TRP A 4 -1.95 7.21 -76.51
CA TRP A 4 -2.42 7.14 -75.13
C TRP A 4 -1.40 6.36 -74.30
N LEU A 5 -0.79 7.05 -73.32
CA LEU A 5 0.10 6.46 -72.34
C LEU A 5 -0.74 6.09 -71.11
N CYS A 6 -1.03 4.82 -70.87
CA CYS A 6 -1.65 4.30 -69.67
C CYS A 6 -0.60 4.21 -68.57
N VAL A 7 -0.66 5.16 -67.61
CA VAL A 7 0.13 5.07 -66.36
C VAL A 7 -0.65 4.21 -65.36
N TRP A 8 -0.16 3.03 -65.11
CA TRP A 8 -0.60 2.16 -64.03
C TRP A 8 0.03 2.64 -62.70
N VAL A 9 -0.74 3.29 -61.84
CA VAL A 9 -0.33 3.59 -60.50
C VAL A 9 -0.56 2.37 -59.61
N PHE A 10 0.52 1.71 -59.25
CA PHE A 10 0.54 0.62 -58.29
C PHE A 10 0.37 1.23 -56.88
N LEU A 11 -0.84 1.22 -56.31
CA LEU A 11 -1.08 1.51 -54.90
C LEU A 11 -0.59 0.31 -54.09
N ILE A 12 0.61 0.42 -53.55
CA ILE A 12 1.11 -0.49 -52.50
C ILE A 12 0.48 -0.04 -51.20
N SER A 13 -0.60 -0.72 -50.80
CA SER A 13 -1.17 -0.62 -49.45
C SER A 13 -0.22 -1.33 -48.48
N LEU A 14 0.66 -0.55 -47.84
CA LEU A 14 1.41 -0.96 -46.66
C LEU A 14 0.42 -1.12 -45.50
N THR A 15 -0.14 -2.30 -45.32
CA THR A 15 -0.74 -2.70 -44.04
C THR A 15 0.38 -2.90 -43.04
N GLY A 16 0.80 -1.79 -42.43
CA GLY A 16 1.62 -1.81 -41.24
C GLY A 16 0.80 -2.37 -40.11
N CYS A 17 1.03 -3.66 -39.74
CA CYS A 17 0.63 -4.22 -38.48
C CYS A 17 1.45 -3.53 -37.37
N GLY A 18 1.07 -2.31 -37.00
CA GLY A 18 1.55 -1.67 -35.79
C GLY A 18 1.01 -2.50 -34.62
N LYS A 19 1.90 -3.17 -33.87
CA LYS A 19 1.60 -3.55 -32.51
C LYS A 19 1.18 -2.26 -31.81
N GLN A 20 -0.12 -2.11 -31.60
CA GLN A 20 -0.65 -1.09 -30.73
C GLN A 20 -0.23 -1.53 -29.33
N ASP A 21 0.89 -0.97 -28.81
CA ASP A 21 1.16 -0.99 -27.38
C ASP A 21 -0.03 -0.27 -26.75
N THR A 22 -1.00 -1.05 -26.27
CA THR A 22 -2.08 -0.54 -25.46
C THR A 22 -1.45 0.04 -24.20
N LYS A 23 -1.22 1.37 -24.19
CA LYS A 23 -0.92 2.07 -22.95
C LYS A 23 -1.99 1.66 -21.95
N ALA A 24 -1.57 1.25 -20.75
CA ALA A 24 -2.52 0.99 -19.69
C ALA A 24 -3.41 2.25 -19.53
N ASP A 25 -4.73 2.06 -19.61
CA ASP A 25 -5.67 3.17 -19.55
C ASP A 25 -5.71 3.79 -18.14
N HIS A 26 -5.24 3.04 -17.14
CA HIS A 26 -5.19 3.46 -15.74
C HIS A 26 -3.88 3.03 -15.07
N MET A 27 -3.29 3.92 -14.29
CA MET A 27 -2.09 3.66 -13.50
C MET A 27 -2.42 3.90 -12.02
N LEU A 28 -2.42 2.85 -11.21
CA LEU A 28 -2.62 2.93 -9.76
C LEU A 28 -1.27 3.11 -9.06
N ARG A 29 -1.11 4.20 -8.35
CA ARG A 29 0.08 4.54 -7.54
C ARG A 29 -0.21 4.32 -6.06
N VAL A 30 0.47 3.37 -5.45
CA VAL A 30 0.31 3.01 -4.05
C VAL A 30 1.55 3.42 -3.28
N GLY A 31 1.39 4.30 -2.29
CA GLY A 31 2.42 4.63 -1.33
C GLY A 31 2.34 3.69 -0.12
N VAL A 32 3.45 3.07 0.24
CA VAL A 32 3.57 2.28 1.48
C VAL A 32 4.62 2.94 2.35
N VAL A 33 4.22 3.36 3.55
CA VAL A 33 5.12 4.01 4.52
C VAL A 33 5.18 3.17 5.79
N THR A 34 6.38 2.69 6.11
CA THR A 34 6.62 1.88 7.31
C THR A 34 7.22 2.73 8.44
N TYR A 35 7.13 2.24 9.68
CA TYR A 35 7.70 2.94 10.84
C TYR A 35 9.23 2.80 10.93
N THR A 36 9.78 1.68 10.46
CA THR A 36 11.22 1.38 10.46
C THR A 36 11.58 0.48 9.29
N PRO A 37 12.82 0.56 8.75
CA PRO A 37 13.30 -0.37 7.75
C PRO A 37 13.78 -1.72 8.34
N ASP A 38 13.99 -1.79 9.67
CA ASP A 38 14.71 -2.86 10.34
C ASP A 38 13.80 -3.98 10.89
N ASP A 39 12.47 -3.87 10.74
CA ASP A 39 11.52 -4.88 11.20
C ASP A 39 11.27 -5.96 10.12
N PRO A 40 11.81 -7.20 10.30
CA PRO A 40 11.63 -8.28 9.33
C PRO A 40 10.16 -8.66 9.09
N PHE A 41 9.28 -8.52 10.11
CA PHE A 41 7.85 -8.82 9.98
C PHE A 41 7.17 -7.79 9.09
N ILE A 42 7.44 -6.50 9.31
CA ILE A 42 6.91 -5.42 8.48
C ILE A 42 7.44 -5.50 7.05
N ASN A 43 8.72 -5.83 6.87
CA ASN A 43 9.31 -6.03 5.56
C ASN A 43 8.63 -7.18 4.80
N ALA A 44 8.42 -8.33 5.45
CA ALA A 44 7.70 -9.45 4.85
C ALA A 44 6.24 -9.08 4.49
N MET A 45 5.54 -8.35 5.37
CA MET A 45 4.18 -7.86 5.11
C MET A 45 4.15 -6.90 3.91
N THR A 46 5.10 -5.99 3.83
CA THR A 46 5.23 -5.03 2.73
C THR A 46 5.50 -5.74 1.39
N ASP A 47 6.34 -6.78 1.39
CA ASP A 47 6.60 -7.59 0.19
C ASP A 47 5.34 -8.34 -0.27
N ILE A 48 4.53 -8.83 0.67
CA ILE A 48 3.23 -9.46 0.36
C ILE A 48 2.25 -8.43 -0.21
N ILE A 49 2.15 -7.24 0.37
CA ILE A 49 1.32 -6.14 -0.16
C ILE A 49 1.74 -5.85 -1.61
N LYS A 50 3.02 -5.63 -1.84
CA LYS A 50 3.59 -5.32 -3.15
C LYS A 50 3.32 -6.42 -4.18
N SER A 51 3.55 -7.69 -3.82
CA SER A 51 3.34 -8.82 -4.73
C SER A 51 1.87 -9.01 -5.08
N ASN A 52 0.95 -8.90 -4.10
CA ASN A 52 -0.48 -9.00 -4.32
C ASN A 52 -1.02 -7.86 -5.20
N LEU A 53 -0.56 -6.63 -4.98
CA LEU A 53 -0.92 -5.49 -5.82
C LEU A 53 -0.44 -5.67 -7.25
N LYS A 54 0.81 -6.14 -7.44
CA LYS A 54 1.35 -6.46 -8.77
C LYS A 54 0.57 -7.57 -9.48
N ALA A 55 0.10 -8.57 -8.74
CA ALA A 55 -0.73 -9.65 -9.30
C ALA A 55 -2.11 -9.17 -9.80
N LYS A 56 -2.54 -7.95 -9.44
CA LYS A 56 -3.77 -7.32 -9.94
C LYS A 56 -3.57 -6.53 -11.24
N GLU A 57 -2.34 -6.40 -11.74
CA GLU A 57 -2.09 -5.75 -13.01
C GLU A 57 -2.82 -6.46 -14.16
N SER A 58 -3.25 -5.69 -15.13
CA SER A 58 -3.92 -6.15 -16.34
C SER A 58 -3.42 -5.38 -17.57
N ASN A 59 -3.99 -5.65 -18.74
CA ASN A 59 -3.67 -4.88 -19.94
C ASN A 59 -4.12 -3.42 -19.85
N THR A 60 -5.13 -3.14 -19.01
CA THR A 60 -5.73 -1.80 -18.84
C THR A 60 -5.32 -1.11 -17.54
N MET A 61 -4.72 -1.84 -16.59
CA MET A 61 -4.30 -1.29 -15.30
C MET A 61 -2.86 -1.69 -14.97
N LYS A 62 -2.02 -0.71 -14.67
CA LYS A 62 -0.67 -0.90 -14.12
C LYS A 62 -0.64 -0.43 -12.68
N VAL A 63 0.19 -1.09 -11.86
CA VAL A 63 0.35 -0.76 -10.45
C VAL A 63 1.80 -0.35 -10.17
N ILE A 64 1.99 0.84 -9.61
CA ILE A 64 3.26 1.31 -9.09
C ILE A 64 3.16 1.29 -7.57
N VAL A 65 4.07 0.59 -6.91
CA VAL A 65 4.16 0.55 -5.44
C VAL A 65 5.48 1.19 -5.03
N SER A 66 5.39 2.30 -4.32
CA SER A 66 6.53 3.00 -3.72
C SER A 66 6.57 2.67 -2.23
N VAL A 67 7.70 2.19 -1.73
CA VAL A 67 7.87 1.84 -0.31
C VAL A 67 8.95 2.73 0.28
N ARG A 68 8.65 3.37 1.42
CA ARG A 68 9.60 4.19 2.20
C ARG A 68 9.40 3.95 3.70
N SER A 69 10.36 4.35 4.50
CA SER A 69 10.33 4.20 5.95
C SER A 69 10.52 5.54 6.64
N GLY A 70 9.76 5.80 7.70
CA GLY A 70 9.92 6.95 8.57
C GLY A 70 11.06 6.82 9.59
N ASP A 71 11.83 5.74 9.54
CA ASP A 71 13.05 5.52 10.35
C ASP A 71 12.88 5.79 11.86
N ASN A 72 11.72 5.40 12.40
CA ASN A 72 11.29 5.64 13.79
C ASN A 72 11.09 7.11 14.16
N ASP A 73 11.00 8.02 13.18
CA ASP A 73 10.71 9.43 13.35
C ASP A 73 9.36 9.78 12.72
N GLN A 74 8.44 10.32 13.54
CA GLN A 74 7.10 10.69 13.07
C GLN A 74 7.14 11.88 12.12
N GLN A 75 8.05 12.82 12.33
CA GLN A 75 8.18 13.96 11.42
C GLN A 75 8.68 13.52 10.05
N GLU A 76 9.70 12.65 10.02
CA GLU A 76 10.18 12.05 8.76
C GLU A 76 9.07 11.27 8.05
N GLN A 77 8.23 10.53 8.83
CA GLN A 77 7.10 9.82 8.26
C GLN A 77 6.07 10.76 7.63
N ASP A 78 5.77 11.89 8.29
CA ASP A 78 4.85 12.91 7.78
C ASP A 78 5.38 13.54 6.48
N GLU A 79 6.68 13.88 6.43
CA GLU A 79 7.35 14.42 5.24
C GLU A 79 7.32 13.43 4.06
N ILE A 80 7.56 12.15 4.32
CA ILE A 80 7.46 11.08 3.30
C ILE A 80 6.04 10.97 2.75
N VAL A 81 5.02 11.07 3.60
CA VAL A 81 3.63 11.04 3.17
C VAL A 81 3.32 12.24 2.25
N GLU A 82 3.77 13.44 2.62
CA GLU A 82 3.62 14.65 1.79
C GLU A 82 4.26 14.45 0.42
N GLU A 83 5.52 13.97 0.36
CA GLU A 83 6.21 13.69 -0.90
C GLU A 83 5.48 12.65 -1.77
N MET A 84 4.88 11.62 -1.17
CA MET A 84 4.11 10.61 -1.89
C MET A 84 2.82 11.19 -2.48
N ILE A 85 2.16 12.08 -1.74
CA ILE A 85 0.98 12.82 -2.21
C ILE A 85 1.35 13.69 -3.41
N ASP A 86 2.44 14.46 -3.29
CA ASP A 86 2.93 15.33 -4.36
C ASP A 86 3.37 14.55 -5.61
N ALA A 87 3.87 13.32 -5.42
CA ALA A 87 4.18 12.42 -6.53
C ALA A 87 2.95 11.79 -7.20
N GLY A 88 1.74 12.16 -6.75
CA GLY A 88 0.48 11.69 -7.32
C GLY A 88 0.10 10.27 -6.92
N CYS A 89 0.25 9.95 -5.65
CA CYS A 89 -0.21 8.69 -5.07
C CYS A 89 -1.75 8.65 -5.04
N ASP A 90 -2.35 7.51 -5.41
CA ASP A 90 -3.80 7.31 -5.42
C ASP A 90 -4.32 6.74 -4.09
N VAL A 91 -3.45 6.06 -3.32
CA VAL A 91 -3.76 5.47 -2.01
C VAL A 91 -2.50 5.35 -1.17
N LEU A 92 -2.62 5.55 0.13
CA LEU A 92 -1.56 5.39 1.12
C LEU A 92 -1.82 4.17 2.00
N CYS A 93 -0.79 3.34 2.20
CA CYS A 93 -0.75 2.29 3.21
C CYS A 93 0.28 2.70 4.27
N VAL A 94 -0.14 2.96 5.50
CA VAL A 94 0.74 3.52 6.53
C VAL A 94 0.81 2.61 7.76
N ASN A 95 2.03 2.23 8.11
CA ASN A 95 2.35 1.62 9.40
C ASN A 95 2.97 2.71 10.29
N LEU A 96 2.19 3.25 11.21
CA LEU A 96 2.53 4.44 11.99
C LEU A 96 3.78 4.28 12.83
N VAL A 97 4.61 5.32 12.89
CA VAL A 97 5.66 5.46 13.92
C VAL A 97 5.00 5.68 15.28
N ASP A 98 4.12 6.66 15.40
CA ASP A 98 3.35 6.93 16.60
C ASP A 98 1.84 6.74 16.35
N ARG A 99 1.25 5.75 17.04
CA ARG A 99 -0.19 5.44 16.94
C ARG A 99 -1.09 6.59 17.41
N THR A 100 -0.56 7.50 18.22
CA THR A 100 -1.29 8.62 18.82
C THR A 100 -1.13 9.93 18.04
N ALA A 101 -0.34 9.94 16.97
CA ALA A 101 -0.03 11.13 16.20
C ALA A 101 -0.31 11.01 14.68
N PRO A 102 -1.43 10.39 14.22
CA PRO A 102 -1.75 10.27 12.79
C PRO A 102 -2.31 11.57 12.19
N SER A 103 -2.58 12.58 12.99
CA SER A 103 -3.40 13.76 12.60
C SER A 103 -2.84 14.52 11.39
N ASN A 104 -1.52 14.65 11.24
CA ASN A 104 -0.92 15.30 10.08
C ASN A 104 -1.15 14.48 8.80
N ILE A 105 -0.93 13.15 8.86
CA ILE A 105 -1.17 12.23 7.75
C ILE A 105 -2.64 12.29 7.32
N VAL A 106 -3.55 12.19 8.29
CA VAL A 106 -5.00 12.26 8.04
C VAL A 106 -5.39 13.58 7.39
N ARG A 107 -4.87 14.70 7.89
CA ARG A 107 -5.13 16.04 7.35
C ARG A 107 -4.64 16.17 5.90
N MET A 108 -3.40 15.78 5.60
CA MET A 108 -2.82 15.85 4.26
C MET A 108 -3.57 14.95 3.27
N ALA A 109 -3.85 13.72 3.66
CA ALA A 109 -4.58 12.77 2.83
C ALA A 109 -6.01 13.26 2.52
N ARG A 110 -6.73 13.78 3.54
CA ARG A 110 -8.08 14.34 3.38
C ARG A 110 -8.10 15.57 2.47
N GLN A 111 -7.11 16.46 2.58
CA GLN A 111 -7.02 17.65 1.74
C GLN A 111 -6.82 17.30 0.25
N ASN A 112 -6.20 16.15 -0.04
CA ASN A 112 -5.92 15.67 -1.39
C ASN A 112 -6.87 14.55 -1.83
N ASP A 113 -7.88 14.22 -1.02
CA ASP A 113 -8.87 13.17 -1.27
C ASP A 113 -8.27 11.75 -1.46
N ILE A 114 -7.10 11.47 -0.84
CA ILE A 114 -6.35 10.22 -0.95
C ILE A 114 -6.69 9.30 0.23
N PRO A 115 -7.31 8.11 0.00
CA PRO A 115 -7.62 7.16 1.07
C PRO A 115 -6.36 6.65 1.76
N VAL A 116 -6.47 6.43 3.09
CA VAL A 116 -5.39 5.88 3.92
C VAL A 116 -5.82 4.56 4.52
N ILE A 117 -4.98 3.55 4.34
CA ILE A 117 -5.10 2.25 4.99
C ILE A 117 -3.99 2.15 6.03
N PHE A 118 -4.31 2.33 7.29
CA PHE A 118 -3.39 2.02 8.36
C PHE A 118 -3.27 0.51 8.52
N PHE A 119 -2.08 0.00 8.76
CA PHE A 119 -1.87 -1.43 8.94
C PHE A 119 -0.95 -1.74 10.11
N ASN A 120 -1.14 -2.90 10.74
CA ASN A 120 -0.43 -3.43 11.90
C ASN A 120 -0.57 -2.54 13.16
N ARG A 121 -0.10 -1.31 13.15
CA ARG A 121 -0.22 -0.36 14.27
C ARG A 121 -1.51 0.44 14.13
N GLU A 122 -2.50 0.09 14.95
CA GLU A 122 -3.81 0.72 14.95
C GLU A 122 -3.76 2.14 15.51
N PRO A 123 -4.23 3.16 14.76
CA PRO A 123 -4.46 4.49 15.34
C PRO A 123 -5.48 4.44 16.48
N VAL A 124 -5.57 5.48 17.29
CA VAL A 124 -6.67 5.58 18.25
C VAL A 124 -8.00 5.73 17.50
N GLN A 125 -9.07 5.18 18.06
CA GLN A 125 -10.35 5.04 17.35
C GLN A 125 -10.92 6.40 16.92
N GLU A 126 -10.72 7.43 17.72
CA GLU A 126 -11.16 8.79 17.44
C GLU A 126 -10.53 9.35 16.15
N ASP A 127 -9.29 8.96 15.86
CA ASP A 127 -8.61 9.39 14.63
C ASP A 127 -9.18 8.69 13.39
N LEU A 128 -9.54 7.40 13.48
CA LEU A 128 -10.16 6.68 12.38
C LEU A 128 -11.54 7.20 12.01
N LEU A 129 -12.25 7.82 12.96
CA LEU A 129 -13.59 8.37 12.74
C LEU A 129 -13.58 9.78 12.12
N GLN A 130 -12.42 10.42 11.96
CA GLN A 130 -12.32 11.79 11.43
C GLN A 130 -12.69 11.92 9.95
N TRP A 131 -12.63 10.82 9.20
CA TRP A 131 -12.90 10.82 7.77
C TRP A 131 -13.28 9.41 7.28
N ASP A 132 -14.18 9.33 6.31
CA ASP A 132 -14.76 8.09 5.78
C ASP A 132 -13.83 7.28 4.85
N LYS A 133 -12.67 7.85 4.46
CA LYS A 133 -11.63 7.16 3.68
C LYS A 133 -10.43 6.72 4.52
N LEU A 134 -10.60 6.60 5.82
CA LEU A 134 -9.60 6.01 6.73
C LEU A 134 -9.99 4.57 7.04
N PHE A 135 -9.05 3.67 6.86
CA PHE A 135 -9.23 2.23 7.09
C PHE A 135 -8.13 1.71 7.98
N TYR A 136 -8.41 0.64 8.72
CA TYR A 136 -7.40 -0.09 9.48
C TYR A 136 -7.46 -1.58 9.14
N VAL A 137 -6.28 -2.18 8.97
CA VAL A 137 -6.08 -3.62 8.79
C VAL A 137 -5.03 -4.10 9.79
N GLY A 138 -5.47 -4.91 10.73
CA GLY A 138 -4.61 -5.48 11.77
C GLY A 138 -5.31 -6.57 12.54
N CYS A 139 -4.68 -7.02 13.64
CA CYS A 139 -5.26 -8.00 14.56
C CYS A 139 -5.93 -7.29 15.74
N ASP A 140 -6.89 -7.98 16.35
CA ASP A 140 -7.45 -7.57 17.64
C ASP A 140 -6.43 -7.86 18.76
N ALA A 141 -5.85 -6.79 19.31
CA ALA A 141 -4.81 -6.89 20.34
C ALA A 141 -5.38 -7.41 21.67
N ALA A 142 -6.66 -7.12 22.00
CA ALA A 142 -7.29 -7.60 23.21
C ALA A 142 -7.49 -9.11 23.13
N GLN A 143 -8.07 -9.61 22.03
CA GLN A 143 -8.22 -11.05 21.77
C GLN A 143 -6.86 -11.77 21.82
N SER A 144 -5.83 -11.19 21.21
CA SER A 144 -4.47 -11.76 21.23
C SER A 144 -3.92 -11.87 22.66
N GLY A 145 -4.14 -10.84 23.50
CA GLY A 145 -3.75 -10.85 24.91
C GLY A 145 -4.49 -11.91 25.75
N GLU A 146 -5.79 -12.05 25.54
CA GLU A 146 -6.61 -13.07 26.18
C GLU A 146 -6.12 -14.48 25.85
N MET A 147 -5.90 -14.79 24.57
CA MET A 147 -5.38 -16.07 24.13
C MET A 147 -3.99 -16.39 24.71
N GLN A 148 -3.11 -15.40 24.78
CA GLN A 148 -1.79 -15.56 25.42
C GLN A 148 -1.92 -15.84 26.92
N GLY A 149 -2.84 -15.15 27.60
CA GLY A 149 -3.14 -15.38 29.02
C GLY A 149 -3.66 -16.80 29.28
N GLU A 150 -4.58 -17.29 28.46
CA GLU A 150 -5.11 -18.64 28.53
C GLU A 150 -4.02 -19.70 28.34
N ILE A 151 -3.18 -19.56 27.31
CA ILE A 151 -2.03 -20.46 27.05
C ILE A 151 -1.07 -20.48 28.23
N ALA A 152 -0.72 -19.31 28.77
CA ALA A 152 0.17 -19.21 29.91
C ALA A 152 -0.42 -19.88 31.17
N ALA A 153 -1.71 -19.64 31.45
CA ALA A 153 -2.40 -20.25 32.60
C ALA A 153 -2.48 -21.77 32.47
N GLU A 154 -2.79 -22.30 31.29
CA GLU A 154 -2.78 -23.73 31.02
C GLU A 154 -1.37 -24.34 31.17
N TYR A 155 -0.36 -23.67 30.68
CA TYR A 155 1.03 -24.11 30.82
C TYR A 155 1.45 -24.19 32.30
N ILE A 156 1.20 -23.16 33.11
CA ILE A 156 1.52 -23.14 34.55
C ILE A 156 0.76 -24.25 35.29
N LYS A 157 -0.52 -24.46 34.97
CA LYS A 157 -1.33 -25.53 35.56
C LYS A 157 -0.75 -26.91 35.32
N ASN A 158 -0.17 -27.14 34.13
CA ASN A 158 0.41 -28.44 33.77
C ASN A 158 1.89 -28.58 34.20
N HIS A 159 2.55 -27.46 34.58
CA HIS A 159 3.95 -27.40 34.99
C HIS A 159 4.09 -26.60 36.30
N PRO A 160 3.57 -27.11 37.43
CA PRO A 160 3.58 -26.37 38.70
C PRO A 160 5.01 -25.99 39.17
N GLU A 161 6.03 -26.69 38.68
CA GLU A 161 7.45 -26.37 38.96
C GLU A 161 7.91 -25.00 38.43
N VAL A 162 7.17 -24.37 37.50
CA VAL A 162 7.53 -23.03 36.98
C VAL A 162 6.93 -21.93 37.86
N ASP A 163 5.92 -22.21 38.68
CA ASP A 163 5.38 -21.26 39.64
C ASP A 163 6.25 -21.21 40.90
N LYS A 164 7.18 -20.24 40.90
CA LYS A 164 8.14 -20.07 42.00
C LYS A 164 7.61 -19.28 43.20
N ASN A 165 6.43 -18.69 43.06
CA ASN A 165 5.90 -17.77 44.09
C ASN A 165 4.68 -18.32 44.82
N GLY A 166 4.15 -19.47 44.41
CA GLY A 166 3.08 -20.21 45.13
C GLY A 166 1.72 -19.57 44.97
#